data_77d58ed5cf6a830d0bdf8ed7f724badc
#
_entry.id   77d58ed5cf6a830d0bdf8ed7f724badc
#
_cell.length_a   1.000
_cell.length_b   1.000
_cell.length_c   1.000
_cell.angle_alpha   90.00
_cell.angle_beta   90.00
_cell.angle_gamma   90.00
#
_symmetry.space_group_name_H-M   'P 1'
#
loop_
_entity.id
_entity.type
_entity.pdbx_description
1 polymer ?
#
loop_
_entity_poly.entity_id
_entity_poly.type
_entity_poly.pdbx_seq_one_letter_code
_entity_poly.pdbx_strand_id
1 'polypeptide(L)'
;SDGKMEQIKNNLRKLWEAEAGFDAVLATDDELALAAIKFAQCSNLRIPADLSVIGCNNSVLSLCCRPELSSVDNKCEMLCVNTVATLMRVLDGKEAAHKTVVSTDLIERGTI
;
A
#
# COMPACT_ATOMS: atom_id res chain seq x y z
N SER A 1 -4.99 -12.33 -7.30
CA SER A 1 -4.55 -13.53 -7.96
C SER A 1 -3.58 -13.26 -9.10
N ASP A 2 -3.02 -14.31 -9.68
CA ASP A 2 -1.95 -14.22 -10.68
C ASP A 2 -2.35 -13.38 -11.90
N GLY A 3 -3.58 -13.48 -12.37
CA GLY A 3 -4.06 -12.69 -13.53
C GLY A 3 -4.06 -11.19 -13.28
N LYS A 4 -4.47 -10.76 -12.09
CA LYS A 4 -4.47 -9.34 -11.70
C LYS A 4 -3.06 -8.79 -11.60
N MET A 5 -2.16 -9.52 -10.97
CA MET A 5 -0.74 -9.16 -10.85
C MET A 5 -0.07 -9.01 -12.23
N GLU A 6 -0.32 -9.95 -13.12
CA GLU A 6 0.24 -9.92 -14.46
C GLU A 6 -0.30 -8.74 -15.29
N GLN A 7 -1.59 -8.44 -15.13
CA GLN A 7 -2.20 -7.28 -15.78
C GLN A 7 -1.59 -5.96 -15.30
N ILE A 8 -1.34 -5.83 -14.01
CA ILE A 8 -0.71 -4.64 -13.41
C ILE A 8 0.72 -4.49 -13.94
N LYS A 9 1.50 -5.56 -13.94
CA LYS A 9 2.85 -5.57 -14.52
C LYS A 9 2.85 -5.09 -15.97
N ASN A 10 1.93 -5.61 -16.77
CA ASN A 10 1.82 -5.24 -18.18
C ASN A 10 1.42 -3.77 -18.36
N ASN A 11 0.54 -3.26 -17.53
CA ASN A 11 0.17 -1.84 -17.55
C ASN A 11 1.34 -0.93 -17.16
N LEU A 12 2.09 -1.30 -16.13
CA LEU A 12 3.29 -0.56 -15.72
C LEU A 12 4.35 -0.56 -16.83
N ARG A 13 4.53 -1.71 -17.50
CA ARG A 13 5.45 -1.82 -18.64
C ARG A 13 5.04 -0.89 -19.78
N LYS A 14 3.76 -0.88 -20.15
CA LYS A 14 3.24 0.02 -21.19
C LYS A 14 3.45 1.48 -20.84
N LEU A 15 3.21 1.88 -19.59
CA LEU A 15 3.45 3.24 -19.13
C LEU A 15 4.94 3.60 -19.19
N TRP A 16 5.80 2.68 -18.79
CA TRP A 16 7.25 2.87 -18.83
C TRP A 16 7.75 3.05 -20.26
N GLU A 17 7.31 2.18 -21.17
CA GLU A 17 7.68 2.22 -22.60
C GLU A 17 7.12 3.44 -23.33
N ALA A 18 6.02 4.00 -22.88
CA ALA A 18 5.41 5.21 -23.43
C ALA A 18 6.13 6.52 -23.04
N GLU A 19 7.34 6.43 -22.52
CA GLU A 19 8.17 7.57 -22.08
C GLU A 19 7.55 8.39 -20.93
N ALA A 20 6.63 7.81 -20.20
CA ALA A 20 6.04 8.49 -19.05
C ALA A 20 7.07 8.83 -17.97
N GLY A 21 8.22 8.12 -17.95
CA GLY A 21 9.37 8.41 -17.11
C GLY A 21 9.03 8.60 -15.65
N PHE A 22 8.48 7.57 -14.99
CA PHE A 22 8.21 7.63 -13.55
C PHE A 22 9.36 6.99 -12.76
N ASP A 23 9.67 7.56 -11.60
CA ASP A 23 10.70 7.08 -10.68
C ASP A 23 10.13 6.59 -9.34
N ALA A 24 8.82 6.68 -9.16
CA ALA A 24 8.14 6.21 -7.97
C ALA A 24 6.75 5.66 -8.27
N VAL A 25 6.31 4.69 -7.47
CA VAL A 25 4.97 4.12 -7.48
C VAL A 25 4.39 4.18 -6.08
N LEU A 26 3.24 4.81 -5.95
CA LEU A 26 2.41 4.75 -4.76
C LEU A 26 1.21 3.84 -5.06
N ALA A 27 1.15 2.71 -4.39
CA ALA A 27 0.09 1.73 -4.57
C ALA A 27 -0.98 1.87 -3.48
N THR A 28 -2.22 1.63 -3.84
CA THR A 28 -3.36 1.71 -2.91
C THR A 28 -3.41 0.56 -1.91
N ASP A 29 -2.65 -0.49 -2.14
CA ASP A 29 -2.44 -1.59 -1.20
C ASP A 29 -1.08 -2.27 -1.42
N ASP A 30 -0.67 -3.12 -0.48
CA ASP A 30 0.62 -3.80 -0.54
C ASP A 30 0.68 -4.86 -1.65
N GLU A 31 -0.44 -5.48 -2.02
CA GLU A 31 -0.47 -6.45 -3.13
C GLU A 31 -0.12 -5.79 -4.45
N LEU A 32 -0.69 -4.61 -4.71
CA LEU A 32 -0.37 -3.81 -5.89
C LEU A 32 1.08 -3.32 -5.87
N ALA A 33 1.58 -2.95 -4.71
CA ALA A 33 2.98 -2.57 -4.54
C ALA A 33 3.93 -3.72 -4.88
N LEU A 34 3.60 -4.96 -4.50
CA LEU A 34 4.38 -6.14 -4.89
C LEU A 34 4.42 -6.34 -6.42
N ALA A 35 3.32 -6.04 -7.12
CA ALA A 35 3.32 -6.08 -8.58
C ALA A 35 4.29 -5.06 -9.18
N ALA A 36 4.39 -3.87 -8.59
CA ALA A 36 5.36 -2.85 -9.00
C ALA A 36 6.81 -3.31 -8.75
N ILE A 37 7.07 -3.94 -7.61
CA ILE A 37 8.40 -4.51 -7.30
C ILE A 37 8.75 -5.59 -8.33
N LYS A 38 7.83 -6.49 -8.64
CA LYS A 38 8.04 -7.52 -9.67
C LYS A 38 8.28 -6.92 -11.05
N PHE A 39 7.55 -5.88 -11.41
CA PHE A 39 7.79 -5.14 -12.65
C PHE A 39 9.22 -4.61 -12.69
N ALA A 40 9.69 -3.95 -11.64
CA ALA A 40 11.04 -3.41 -11.55
C ALA A 40 12.10 -4.51 -11.68
N GLN A 41 11.92 -5.63 -10.99
CA GLN A 41 12.83 -6.77 -11.06
C GLN A 41 12.90 -7.37 -12.47
N CYS A 42 11.76 -7.53 -13.13
CA CYS A 42 11.70 -8.04 -14.52
C CYS A 42 12.27 -7.05 -15.54
N SER A 43 12.32 -5.78 -15.21
CA SER A 43 12.84 -4.71 -16.08
C SER A 43 14.27 -4.30 -15.72
N ASN A 44 14.92 -5.03 -14.82
CA ASN A 44 16.27 -4.74 -14.31
C ASN A 44 16.42 -3.33 -13.71
N LEU A 45 15.35 -2.83 -13.09
CA LEU A 45 15.36 -1.57 -12.37
C LEU A 45 15.75 -1.82 -10.90
N ARG A 46 16.61 -0.97 -10.40
CA ARG A 46 17.05 -1.03 -8.99
C ARG A 46 16.01 -0.36 -8.10
N ILE A 47 15.69 -1.00 -6.98
CA ILE A 47 14.82 -0.43 -5.95
C ILE A 47 15.69 -0.13 -4.72
N PRO A 48 15.68 1.10 -4.19
CA PRO A 48 14.89 2.27 -4.60
C PRO A 48 15.58 3.18 -5.65
N ALA A 49 16.79 2.84 -6.11
CA ALA A 49 17.63 3.76 -6.89
C ALA A 49 17.00 4.23 -8.21
N ASP A 50 16.37 3.31 -8.96
CA ASP A 50 15.72 3.62 -10.23
C ASP A 50 14.21 3.76 -10.07
N LEU A 51 13.62 3.06 -9.11
CA LEU A 51 12.19 3.08 -8.83
C LEU A 51 11.94 2.89 -7.34
N SER A 52 11.32 3.88 -6.71
CA SER A 52 10.82 3.79 -5.34
C SER A 52 9.39 3.26 -5.32
N VAL A 53 9.04 2.46 -4.31
CA VAL A 53 7.70 1.88 -4.18
C VAL A 53 7.19 2.05 -2.76
N ILE A 54 5.96 2.54 -2.63
CA ILE A 54 5.24 2.62 -1.36
C ILE A 54 3.91 1.87 -1.51
N GLY A 55 3.64 1.00 -0.56
CA GLY A 55 2.34 0.32 -0.42
C GLY A 55 1.43 1.00 0.59
N CYS A 56 0.33 0.34 0.89
CA CYS A 56 -0.66 0.81 1.85
C CYS A 56 -1.22 -0.37 2.64
N ASN A 57 -1.54 -0.15 3.90
CA ASN A 57 -2.06 -1.07 4.91
C ASN A 57 -1.01 -1.76 5.79
N ASN A 58 0.27 -1.65 5.50
CA ASN A 58 1.34 -2.27 6.30
C ASN A 58 1.02 -3.73 6.66
N SER A 59 0.62 -4.50 5.66
CA SER A 59 0.25 -5.92 5.80
C SER A 59 1.49 -6.80 5.94
N VAL A 60 1.28 -8.07 6.25
CA VAL A 60 2.37 -9.05 6.30
C VAL A 60 3.12 -9.16 4.96
N LEU A 61 2.47 -8.85 3.86
CA LEU A 61 3.08 -8.85 2.52
C LEU A 61 4.25 -7.87 2.43
N SER A 62 4.22 -6.77 3.18
CA SER A 62 5.29 -5.77 3.19
C SER A 62 6.62 -6.33 3.71
N LEU A 63 6.57 -7.39 4.49
CA LEU A 63 7.74 -8.08 5.05
C LEU A 63 8.20 -9.28 4.20
N CYS A 64 7.37 -9.71 3.23
CA CYS A 64 7.59 -10.93 2.45
C CYS A 64 8.41 -10.71 1.17
N CYS A 65 8.76 -9.47 0.85
CA CYS A 65 9.51 -9.13 -0.36
C CYS A 65 10.92 -8.63 -0.05
N ARG A 66 11.76 -8.56 -1.07
CA ARG A 66 13.10 -8.00 -1.00
C ARG A 66 13.32 -7.01 -2.15
N PRO A 67 13.67 -5.75 -1.82
CA PRO A 67 13.72 -5.18 -0.46
C PRO A 67 12.34 -5.17 0.21
N GLU A 68 12.31 -5.12 1.55
CA GLU A 68 11.05 -5.02 2.29
C GLU A 68 10.32 -3.73 1.94
N LEU A 69 9.01 -3.83 1.81
CA LEU A 69 8.16 -2.76 1.30
C LEU A 69 7.89 -1.68 2.35
N SER A 70 8.20 -0.45 2.00
CA SER A 70 7.70 0.73 2.71
C SER A 70 6.21 0.86 2.50
N SER A 71 5.44 1.06 3.56
CA SER A 71 3.99 1.05 3.48
C SER A 71 3.37 2.04 4.45
N VAL A 72 2.24 2.60 4.06
CA VAL A 72 1.43 3.45 4.93
C VAL A 72 0.65 2.56 5.89
N ASP A 73 0.88 2.74 7.18
CA ASP A 73 0.13 2.05 8.23
C ASP A 73 -1.16 2.82 8.55
N ASN A 74 -2.28 2.26 8.15
CA ASN A 74 -3.61 2.83 8.37
C ASN A 74 -4.15 2.57 9.79
N LYS A 75 -3.38 1.92 10.66
CA LYS A 75 -3.80 1.63 12.04
C LYS A 75 -5.11 0.85 12.08
N CYS A 76 -5.23 -0.21 11.29
CA CYS A 76 -6.46 -0.99 11.15
C CYS A 76 -7.01 -1.48 12.48
N GLU A 77 -6.14 -1.90 13.40
CA GLU A 77 -6.57 -2.33 14.74
C GLU A 77 -7.27 -1.20 15.50
N MET A 78 -6.69 -0.01 15.51
CA MET A 78 -7.29 1.16 16.14
C MET A 78 -8.60 1.59 15.46
N LEU A 79 -8.65 1.52 14.12
CA LEU A 79 -9.89 1.75 13.37
C LEU A 79 -10.99 0.78 13.78
N CYS A 80 -10.68 -0.51 13.89
CA CYS A 80 -11.64 -1.53 14.32
C CYS A 80 -12.15 -1.27 15.73
N VAL A 81 -11.27 -1.00 16.67
CA VAL A 81 -11.64 -0.69 18.07
C VAL A 81 -12.55 0.53 18.12
N ASN A 82 -12.19 1.61 17.47
CA ASN A 82 -12.98 2.84 17.44
C ASN A 82 -14.34 2.64 16.76
N THR A 83 -14.39 1.86 15.69
CA THR A 83 -15.61 1.56 14.95
C THR A 83 -16.60 0.79 15.84
N VAL A 84 -16.14 -0.26 16.50
CA VAL A 84 -16.97 -1.07 17.40
C VAL A 84 -17.44 -0.24 18.59
N ALA A 85 -16.56 0.54 19.21
CA ALA A 85 -16.91 1.41 20.33
C ALA A 85 -17.99 2.44 19.94
N THR A 86 -17.86 3.05 18.77
CA THR A 86 -18.85 4.01 18.24
C THR A 86 -20.18 3.32 17.97
N LEU A 87 -20.19 2.15 17.35
CA LEU A 87 -21.40 1.37 17.09
C LEU A 87 -22.11 1.01 18.39
N MET A 88 -21.41 0.55 19.41
CA MET A 88 -21.98 0.20 20.71
C MET A 88 -22.62 1.40 21.39
N ARG A 89 -22.02 2.58 21.30
CA ARG A 89 -22.61 3.83 21.81
C ARG A 89 -23.92 4.17 21.12
N VAL A 90 -23.97 4.05 19.80
CA VAL A 90 -25.19 4.29 19.02
C VAL A 90 -26.28 3.31 19.38
N LEU A 91 -25.97 2.03 19.53
CA LEU A 91 -26.93 0.99 19.92
C LEU A 91 -27.47 1.21 21.35
N ASP A 92 -26.66 1.76 22.25
CA ASP A 92 -27.05 2.12 23.61
C ASP A 92 -27.84 3.45 23.69
N GLY A 93 -28.15 4.07 22.56
CA GLY A 93 -28.87 5.35 22.51
C GLY A 93 -28.05 6.55 22.98
N LYS A 94 -26.73 6.43 23.04
CA LYS A 94 -25.81 7.51 23.43
C LYS A 94 -25.37 8.31 22.21
N GLU A 95 -24.96 9.55 22.45
CA GLU A 95 -24.34 10.36 21.43
C GLU A 95 -23.00 9.76 21.01
N ALA A 96 -22.72 9.81 19.71
CA ALA A 96 -21.46 9.40 19.12
C ALA A 96 -20.98 10.45 18.11
N ALA A 97 -19.67 10.56 17.94
CA ALA A 97 -19.09 11.44 16.93
C ALA A 97 -19.53 11.02 15.52
N HIS A 98 -19.92 11.99 14.69
CA HIS A 98 -20.27 11.74 13.28
C HIS A 98 -19.04 11.39 12.45
N LYS A 99 -17.86 11.80 12.88
CA LYS A 99 -16.60 11.57 12.20
C LYS A 99 -15.49 11.36 13.22
N THR A 100 -14.76 10.28 13.07
CA THR A 100 -13.53 10.01 13.82
C THR A 100 -12.39 9.80 12.82
N VAL A 101 -11.29 10.54 13.01
CA VAL A 101 -10.11 10.44 12.15
C VAL A 101 -8.99 9.79 12.94
N VAL A 102 -8.39 8.76 12.35
CA VAL A 102 -7.18 8.11 12.86
C VAL A 102 -6.03 8.49 11.94
N SER A 103 -4.95 9.06 12.51
CA SER A 103 -3.77 9.40 11.73
C SER A 103 -3.02 8.15 11.28
N THR A 104 -2.46 8.23 10.09
CA THR A 104 -1.62 7.17 9.52
C THR A 104 -0.14 7.47 9.73
N ASP A 105 0.69 6.44 9.66
CA ASP A 105 2.14 6.58 9.68
C ASP A 105 2.75 5.95 8.42
N LEU A 106 3.82 6.53 7.91
CA LEU A 106 4.64 5.89 6.90
C LEU A 106 5.70 5.02 7.58
N ILE A 107 5.66 3.73 7.31
CA ILE A 107 6.69 2.79 7.76
C ILE A 107 7.74 2.68 6.67
N GLU A 108 8.87 3.33 6.89
CA GLU A 108 10.00 3.26 5.95
C GLU A 108 10.73 1.93 6.05
N ARG A 109 10.98 1.32 4.89
CA ARG A 109 11.78 0.09 4.73
C ARG A 109 12.72 0.24 3.54
N GLY A 110 13.00 -0.82 2.84
CA GLY A 110 14.00 -0.83 1.78
C GLY A 110 13.56 -0.31 0.41
N THR A 111 12.30 0.05 0.20
CA THR A 111 11.79 0.48 -1.11
C THR A 111 11.72 1.99 -1.33
N ILE A 112 12.15 2.74 -0.34
CA ILE A 112 12.31 4.20 -0.47
C ILE A 112 13.61 4.68 0.12
#